data_d1cdf48d37bb745e0b1effc4ee41dd96
#
_entry.id   d1cdf48d37bb745e0b1effc4ee41dd96
#
_cell.length_a   1.000
_cell.length_b   1.000
_cell.length_c   1.000
_cell.angle_alpha   90.00
_cell.angle_beta   90.00
_cell.angle_gamma   90.00
#
_symmetry.space_group_name_H-M   'P 1'
#
loop_
_entity.id
_entity.type
_entity.pdbx_description
1 polymer ?
#
loop_
_entity_poly.entity_id
_entity_poly.type
_entity_poly.pdbx_seq_one_letter_code
_entity_poly.pdbx_strand_id
1 'polypeptide(L)'
;MAPAERARRIAYLPQSRPLAWPVRVRDVVALGRFAHGASSGRLRGQDAAAVERALSACDLHTLADRPCDTLSGGELSRTHMARAMAAEAPILLADEPTEALDPLHQHQVLSLIRTYADAGNGALVVLHEAALAARFADRLAWIREGRIVADGPPGETLTPERMADVYGVQAAVRRIEDDWVVAVSGPA
;
A
#
# COMPACT_ATOMS: atom_id res chain seq x y z
N MET A 1 14.33 -6.74 19.13
CA MET A 1 14.48 -7.23 17.74
C MET A 1 15.48 -6.31 17.04
N ALA A 2 16.52 -6.88 16.41
CA ALA A 2 17.52 -6.12 15.66
C ALA A 2 16.88 -5.44 14.42
N PRO A 3 17.40 -4.27 13.95
CA PRO A 3 16.83 -3.57 12.80
C PRO A 3 16.69 -4.43 11.54
N ALA A 4 17.72 -5.23 11.21
CA ALA A 4 17.69 -6.13 10.06
C ALA A 4 16.63 -7.24 10.21
N GLU A 5 16.45 -7.78 11.41
CA GLU A 5 15.44 -8.79 11.70
C GLU A 5 14.02 -8.20 11.54
N ARG A 6 13.81 -6.99 12.05
CA ARG A 6 12.52 -6.27 11.87
C ARG A 6 12.22 -6.04 10.40
N ALA A 7 13.21 -5.58 9.61
CA ALA A 7 13.03 -5.30 8.20
C ALA A 7 12.77 -6.56 7.33
N ARG A 8 13.13 -7.75 7.81
CA ARG A 8 12.74 -9.04 7.19
C ARG A 8 11.32 -9.46 7.54
N ARG A 9 10.74 -8.92 8.59
CA ARG A 9 9.38 -9.25 9.04
C ARG A 9 8.34 -8.23 8.63
N ILE A 10 8.76 -6.98 8.45
CA ILE A 10 7.86 -5.86 8.16
C ILE A 10 8.45 -5.03 7.04
N ALA A 11 7.77 -5.03 5.90
CA ALA A 11 7.98 -4.07 4.83
C ALA A 11 7.20 -2.79 5.14
N TYR A 12 7.79 -1.63 4.88
CA TYR A 12 7.14 -0.34 5.11
C TYR A 12 7.10 0.50 3.84
N LEU A 13 5.92 0.97 3.51
CA LEU A 13 5.62 1.89 2.43
C LEU A 13 5.17 3.22 3.04
N PRO A 14 6.06 4.21 3.22
CA PRO A 14 5.70 5.51 3.81
C PRO A 14 4.92 6.37 2.82
N GLN A 15 4.15 7.34 3.33
CA GLN A 15 3.42 8.32 2.56
C GLN A 15 4.36 9.12 1.63
N SER A 16 5.39 9.77 2.18
CA SER A 16 6.38 10.51 1.40
C SER A 16 7.59 9.64 1.05
N ARG A 17 7.96 9.61 -0.23
CA ARG A 17 8.98 8.71 -0.79
C ARG A 17 9.95 9.46 -1.72
N PRO A 18 10.58 10.55 -1.24
CA PRO A 18 11.49 11.31 -2.09
C PRO A 18 12.70 10.45 -2.48
N LEU A 19 13.09 10.54 -3.75
CA LEU A 19 14.35 10.00 -4.24
C LEU A 19 15.35 11.15 -4.32
N ALA A 20 16.49 10.98 -3.67
CA ALA A 20 17.49 12.04 -3.54
C ALA A 20 18.28 12.29 -4.84
N TRP A 21 18.25 11.33 -5.79
CA TRP A 21 18.93 11.41 -7.10
C TRP A 21 18.22 10.48 -8.10
N PRO A 22 18.46 10.65 -9.41
CA PRO A 22 17.95 9.76 -10.44
C PRO A 22 18.49 8.34 -10.23
N VAL A 23 17.61 7.42 -9.78
CA VAL A 23 17.90 6.00 -9.57
C VAL A 23 17.03 5.20 -10.52
N ARG A 24 17.54 4.12 -11.08
CA ARG A 24 16.74 3.25 -11.95
C ARG A 24 15.68 2.50 -11.14
N VAL A 25 14.58 2.21 -11.77
CA VAL A 25 13.47 1.43 -11.16
C VAL A 25 13.98 0.16 -10.49
N ARG A 26 14.78 -0.66 -11.19
CA ARG A 26 15.32 -1.90 -10.65
C ARG A 26 16.21 -1.70 -9.42
N ASP A 27 16.94 -0.59 -9.36
CA ASP A 27 17.83 -0.29 -8.22
C ASP A 27 17.00 0.12 -6.99
N VAL A 28 15.91 0.88 -7.20
CA VAL A 28 14.96 1.18 -6.11
C VAL A 28 14.30 -0.09 -5.59
N VAL A 29 13.86 -0.99 -6.46
CA VAL A 29 13.26 -2.27 -6.07
C VAL A 29 14.26 -3.13 -5.32
N ALA A 30 15.54 -3.14 -5.75
CA ALA A 30 16.64 -3.86 -5.11
C ALA A 30 16.89 -3.43 -3.65
N LEU A 31 16.54 -2.18 -3.28
CA LEU A 31 16.65 -1.73 -1.89
C LEU A 31 15.78 -2.57 -0.93
N GLY A 32 14.72 -3.20 -1.40
CA GLY A 32 13.93 -4.16 -0.62
C GLY A 32 14.73 -5.34 -0.09
N ARG A 33 15.85 -5.67 -0.74
CA ARG A 33 16.73 -6.80 -0.34
C ARG A 33 17.82 -6.43 0.66
N PHE A 34 17.95 -5.16 1.06
CA PHE A 34 18.97 -4.74 2.04
C PHE A 34 18.94 -5.53 3.35
N ALA A 35 17.74 -5.83 3.85
CA ALA A 35 17.57 -6.60 5.08
C ALA A 35 18.09 -8.04 4.97
N HIS A 36 18.27 -8.56 3.75
CA HIS A 36 18.79 -9.88 3.45
C HIS A 36 20.31 -9.88 3.19
N GLY A 37 20.96 -8.71 3.31
CA GLY A 37 22.40 -8.55 3.09
C GLY A 37 22.79 -8.30 1.64
N ALA A 38 21.80 -8.10 0.76
CA ALA A 38 22.08 -7.74 -0.63
C ALA A 38 22.65 -6.32 -0.73
N SER A 39 23.59 -6.11 -1.64
CA SER A 39 24.08 -4.77 -2.01
C SER A 39 23.55 -4.37 -3.37
N SER A 40 23.20 -3.09 -3.53
CA SER A 40 22.81 -2.52 -4.82
C SER A 40 23.88 -2.79 -5.88
N GLY A 41 23.44 -3.18 -7.08
CA GLY A 41 24.31 -3.46 -8.21
C GLY A 41 24.99 -4.86 -8.22
N ARG A 42 24.76 -5.73 -7.22
CA ARG A 42 25.33 -7.09 -7.16
C ARG A 42 24.32 -8.15 -6.70
N LEU A 43 23.08 -8.02 -7.12
CA LEU A 43 22.06 -9.04 -6.82
C LEU A 43 22.40 -10.37 -7.48
N ARG A 44 22.30 -11.47 -6.74
CA ARG A 44 22.53 -12.84 -7.22
C ARG A 44 21.53 -13.80 -6.60
N GLY A 45 21.30 -14.93 -7.28
CA GLY A 45 20.47 -16.00 -6.75
C GLY A 45 19.09 -15.55 -6.32
N GLN A 46 18.73 -15.83 -5.07
CA GLN A 46 17.39 -15.53 -4.52
C GLN A 46 17.06 -14.04 -4.50
N ASP A 47 18.03 -13.16 -4.25
CA ASP A 47 17.79 -11.71 -4.21
C ASP A 47 17.45 -11.16 -5.60
N ALA A 48 18.18 -11.60 -6.64
CA ALA A 48 17.84 -11.23 -8.02
C ALA A 48 16.45 -11.76 -8.41
N ALA A 49 16.13 -13.00 -8.06
CA ALA A 49 14.83 -13.59 -8.34
C ALA A 49 13.68 -12.86 -7.61
N ALA A 50 13.89 -12.40 -6.37
CA ALA A 50 12.90 -11.63 -5.62
C ALA A 50 12.62 -10.26 -6.28
N VAL A 51 13.65 -9.58 -6.76
CA VAL A 51 13.52 -8.33 -7.50
C VAL A 51 12.76 -8.53 -8.81
N GLU A 52 13.07 -9.57 -9.57
CA GLU A 52 12.36 -9.88 -10.83
C GLU A 52 10.90 -10.22 -10.59
N ARG A 53 10.57 -11.00 -9.53
CA ARG A 53 9.17 -11.26 -9.15
C ARG A 53 8.43 -9.98 -8.81
N ALA A 54 9.05 -9.08 -8.05
CA ALA A 54 8.44 -7.81 -7.67
C ALA A 54 8.22 -6.87 -8.87
N LEU A 55 9.19 -6.78 -9.79
CA LEU A 55 9.05 -6.03 -11.04
C LEU A 55 7.90 -6.58 -11.89
N SER A 56 7.81 -7.92 -12.00
CA SER A 56 6.74 -8.59 -12.74
C SER A 56 5.37 -8.32 -12.12
N ALA A 57 5.25 -8.50 -10.81
CA ALA A 57 3.99 -8.31 -10.10
C ALA A 57 3.44 -6.87 -10.21
N CYS A 58 4.33 -5.88 -10.34
CA CYS A 58 3.98 -4.46 -10.46
C CYS A 58 3.96 -3.93 -11.91
N ASP A 59 4.11 -4.81 -12.91
CA ASP A 59 4.17 -4.44 -14.34
C ASP A 59 5.21 -3.36 -14.63
N LEU A 60 6.47 -3.63 -14.22
CA LEU A 60 7.59 -2.68 -14.32
C LEU A 60 8.75 -3.16 -15.19
N HIS A 61 8.64 -4.31 -15.85
CA HIS A 61 9.75 -4.87 -16.63
C HIS A 61 10.25 -3.92 -17.72
N THR A 62 9.33 -3.28 -18.46
CA THR A 62 9.69 -2.34 -19.52
C THR A 62 10.29 -1.04 -19.01
N LEU A 63 10.08 -0.74 -17.71
CA LEU A 63 10.55 0.46 -17.06
C LEU A 63 11.78 0.22 -16.17
N ALA A 64 12.22 -1.05 -16.04
CA ALA A 64 13.23 -1.45 -15.06
C ALA A 64 14.54 -0.65 -15.13
N ASP A 65 14.96 -0.25 -16.31
CA ASP A 65 16.20 0.51 -16.53
C ASP A 65 15.97 2.03 -16.63
N ARG A 66 14.70 2.51 -16.56
CA ARG A 66 14.39 3.94 -16.59
C ARG A 66 14.74 4.61 -15.27
N PRO A 67 15.24 5.85 -15.30
CA PRO A 67 15.38 6.70 -14.12
C PRO A 67 14.01 7.03 -13.52
N CYS A 68 13.89 6.96 -12.20
CA CYS A 68 12.60 7.16 -11.51
C CYS A 68 12.07 8.60 -11.59
N ASP A 69 12.92 9.59 -11.84
CA ASP A 69 12.52 10.99 -12.07
C ASP A 69 11.83 11.23 -13.42
N THR A 70 11.82 10.22 -14.29
CA THR A 70 11.13 10.24 -15.60
C THR A 70 9.78 9.52 -15.58
N LEU A 71 9.39 8.98 -14.44
CA LEU A 71 8.17 8.20 -14.28
C LEU A 71 6.95 9.08 -13.99
N SER A 72 5.77 8.62 -14.40
CA SER A 72 4.51 9.15 -13.90
C SER A 72 4.32 8.83 -12.41
N GLY A 73 3.41 9.56 -11.74
CA GLY A 73 3.09 9.30 -10.32
C GLY A 73 2.67 7.84 -10.05
N GLY A 74 1.84 7.28 -10.94
CA GLY A 74 1.42 5.88 -10.83
C GLY A 74 2.55 4.87 -11.05
N GLU A 75 3.43 5.09 -12.03
CA GLU A 75 4.63 4.25 -12.25
C GLU A 75 5.58 4.32 -11.06
N LEU A 76 5.78 5.51 -10.48
CA LEU A 76 6.61 5.70 -9.30
C LEU A 76 6.00 5.01 -8.07
N SER A 77 4.69 5.11 -7.88
CA SER A 77 3.98 4.43 -6.79
C SER A 77 4.12 2.90 -6.90
N ARG A 78 3.93 2.33 -8.11
CA ARG A 78 4.17 0.90 -8.35
C ARG A 78 5.63 0.50 -8.11
N THR A 79 6.60 1.38 -8.42
CA THR A 79 8.02 1.14 -8.14
C THR A 79 8.28 1.02 -6.63
N HIS A 80 7.69 1.90 -5.83
CA HIS A 80 7.79 1.82 -4.37
C HIS A 80 7.08 0.60 -3.81
N MET A 81 5.93 0.21 -4.38
CA MET A 81 5.25 -1.03 -4.03
C MET A 81 6.11 -2.25 -4.35
N ALA A 82 6.70 -2.31 -5.53
CA ALA A 82 7.64 -3.38 -5.92
C ALA A 82 8.83 -3.47 -4.96
N ARG A 83 9.38 -2.34 -4.51
CA ARG A 83 10.43 -2.32 -3.47
C ARG A 83 9.94 -2.98 -2.17
N ALA A 84 8.73 -2.68 -1.72
CA ALA A 84 8.16 -3.28 -0.52
C ALA A 84 7.93 -4.80 -0.71
N MET A 85 7.42 -5.22 -1.87
CA MET A 85 7.21 -6.64 -2.20
C MET A 85 8.52 -7.41 -2.32
N ALA A 86 9.57 -6.79 -2.87
CA ALA A 86 10.89 -7.41 -2.99
C ALA A 86 11.51 -7.77 -1.62
N ALA A 87 11.07 -7.13 -0.54
CA ALA A 87 11.49 -7.49 0.82
C ALA A 87 11.02 -8.88 1.24
N GLU A 88 9.97 -9.43 0.61
CA GLU A 88 9.35 -10.72 0.95
C GLU A 88 9.07 -10.85 2.46
N ALA A 89 8.69 -9.74 3.08
CA ALA A 89 8.34 -9.71 4.49
C ALA A 89 6.89 -10.23 4.67
N PRO A 90 6.57 -10.96 5.73
CA PRO A 90 5.20 -11.46 5.95
C PRO A 90 4.18 -10.37 6.31
N ILE A 91 4.62 -9.15 6.60
CA ILE A 91 3.75 -8.02 6.98
C ILE A 91 4.12 -6.80 6.15
N LEU A 92 3.13 -6.17 5.55
CA LEU A 92 3.23 -4.86 4.89
C LEU A 92 2.53 -3.79 5.74
N LEU A 93 3.23 -2.72 6.05
CA LEU A 93 2.65 -1.49 6.57
C LEU A 93 2.67 -0.46 5.45
N ALA A 94 1.51 0.07 5.07
CA ALA A 94 1.40 1.08 4.02
C ALA A 94 0.66 2.32 4.56
N ASP A 95 1.32 3.46 4.48
CA ASP A 95 0.82 4.74 4.96
C ASP A 95 0.42 5.58 3.75
N GLU A 96 -0.89 5.76 3.56
CA GLU A 96 -1.52 6.49 2.47
C GLU A 96 -0.94 6.14 1.08
N PRO A 97 -0.93 4.86 0.68
CA PRO A 97 -0.25 4.42 -0.55
C PRO A 97 -0.90 4.97 -1.82
N THR A 98 -2.12 5.51 -1.71
CA THR A 98 -2.94 6.02 -2.82
C THR A 98 -2.99 7.53 -2.90
N GLU A 99 -2.30 8.25 -2.01
CA GLU A 99 -2.29 9.71 -2.01
C GLU A 99 -1.81 10.29 -3.35
N ALA A 100 -2.49 11.34 -3.81
CA ALA A 100 -2.19 12.05 -5.07
C ALA A 100 -2.24 11.17 -6.34
N LEU A 101 -2.83 9.98 -6.29
CA LEU A 101 -3.08 9.12 -7.45
C LEU A 101 -4.50 9.32 -7.99
N ASP A 102 -4.65 9.21 -9.30
CA ASP A 102 -5.97 9.12 -9.93
C ASP A 102 -6.66 7.78 -9.59
N PRO A 103 -7.99 7.65 -9.79
CA PRO A 103 -8.75 6.47 -9.40
C PRO A 103 -8.23 5.16 -10.00
N LEU A 104 -7.70 5.17 -11.23
CA LEU A 104 -7.15 3.98 -11.87
C LEU A 104 -5.91 3.49 -11.12
N HIS A 105 -4.98 4.40 -10.82
CA HIS A 105 -3.74 4.07 -10.14
C HIS A 105 -3.97 3.73 -8.66
N GLN A 106 -4.94 4.37 -7.99
CA GLN A 106 -5.37 3.97 -6.64
C GLN A 106 -5.83 2.51 -6.61
N HIS A 107 -6.71 2.14 -7.55
CA HIS A 107 -7.20 0.77 -7.67
C HIS A 107 -6.06 -0.22 -7.93
N GLN A 108 -5.14 0.11 -8.83
CA GLN A 108 -3.99 -0.75 -9.15
C GLN A 108 -3.12 -1.02 -7.92
N VAL A 109 -2.78 0.03 -7.14
CA VAL A 109 -1.95 -0.12 -5.94
C VAL A 109 -2.65 -0.96 -4.88
N LEU A 110 -3.95 -0.72 -4.62
CA LEU A 110 -4.70 -1.50 -3.64
C LEU A 110 -4.92 -2.95 -4.07
N SER A 111 -5.11 -3.21 -5.38
CA SER A 111 -5.16 -4.56 -5.92
C SER A 111 -3.84 -5.32 -5.72
N LEU A 112 -2.70 -4.66 -5.86
CA LEU A 112 -1.39 -5.26 -5.55
C LEU A 112 -1.28 -5.61 -4.06
N ILE A 113 -1.73 -4.72 -3.16
CA ILE A 113 -1.76 -4.99 -1.72
C ILE A 113 -2.72 -6.14 -1.41
N ARG A 114 -3.88 -6.20 -2.06
CA ARG A 114 -4.83 -7.30 -1.90
C ARG A 114 -4.21 -8.63 -2.34
N THR A 115 -3.60 -8.68 -3.53
CA THR A 115 -2.89 -9.87 -4.02
C THR A 115 -1.79 -10.32 -3.04
N TYR A 116 -1.06 -9.36 -2.46
CA TYR A 116 -0.06 -9.66 -1.43
C TYR A 116 -0.68 -10.30 -0.18
N ALA A 117 -1.83 -9.81 0.27
CA ALA A 117 -2.56 -10.35 1.42
C ALA A 117 -3.13 -11.75 1.11
N ASP A 118 -3.71 -11.95 -0.07
CA ASP A 118 -4.28 -13.23 -0.53
C ASP A 118 -3.23 -14.34 -0.65
N ALA A 119 -1.96 -13.97 -0.83
CA ALA A 119 -0.83 -14.90 -0.79
C ALA A 119 -0.46 -15.37 0.64
N GLY A 120 -1.28 -15.05 1.65
CA GLY A 120 -1.10 -15.46 3.05
C GLY A 120 -0.29 -14.49 3.90
N ASN A 121 -0.05 -13.27 3.42
CA ASN A 121 0.65 -12.22 4.16
C ASN A 121 -0.35 -11.30 4.89
N GLY A 122 0.15 -10.52 5.86
CA GLY A 122 -0.62 -9.47 6.50
C GLY A 122 -0.38 -8.11 5.84
N ALA A 123 -1.43 -7.28 5.71
CA ALA A 123 -1.28 -5.89 5.30
C ALA A 123 -2.07 -4.97 6.25
N LEU A 124 -1.41 -3.93 6.75
CA LEU A 124 -2.05 -2.83 7.47
C LEU A 124 -1.88 -1.56 6.63
N VAL A 125 -3.00 -0.98 6.22
CA VAL A 125 -3.02 0.15 5.29
C VAL A 125 -3.77 1.31 5.93
N VAL A 126 -3.17 2.49 5.96
CA VAL A 126 -3.84 3.73 6.34
C VAL A 126 -4.43 4.36 5.08
N LEU A 127 -5.72 4.68 5.12
CA LEU A 127 -6.45 5.33 4.03
C LEU A 127 -7.41 6.37 4.59
N HIS A 128 -7.64 7.44 3.84
CA HIS A 128 -8.64 8.46 4.18
C HIS A 128 -10.02 8.18 3.57
N GLU A 129 -10.06 7.45 2.46
CA GLU A 129 -11.31 7.14 1.75
C GLU A 129 -11.95 5.86 2.30
N ALA A 130 -12.98 6.03 3.13
CA ALA A 130 -13.66 4.91 3.80
C ALA A 130 -14.27 3.88 2.84
N ALA A 131 -14.85 4.34 1.72
CA ALA A 131 -15.43 3.45 0.70
C ALA A 131 -14.33 2.61 0.02
N LEU A 132 -13.21 3.25 -0.33
CA LEU A 132 -12.07 2.58 -0.93
C LEU A 132 -11.43 1.58 0.04
N ALA A 133 -11.27 1.95 1.32
CA ALA A 133 -10.80 1.04 2.35
C ALA A 133 -11.73 -0.18 2.50
N ALA A 134 -13.05 0.04 2.53
CA ALA A 134 -14.04 -1.02 2.68
C ALA A 134 -14.09 -1.99 1.50
N ARG A 135 -13.69 -1.56 0.32
CA ARG A 135 -13.63 -2.40 -0.88
C ARG A 135 -12.49 -3.42 -0.83
N PHE A 136 -11.35 -3.04 -0.29
CA PHE A 136 -10.13 -3.86 -0.35
C PHE A 136 -9.78 -4.57 0.96
N ALA A 137 -10.28 -4.08 2.11
CA ALA A 137 -9.91 -4.61 3.41
C ALA A 137 -10.89 -5.66 3.94
N ASP A 138 -10.37 -6.67 4.65
CA ASP A 138 -11.19 -7.63 5.40
C ASP A 138 -11.74 -7.01 6.68
N ARG A 139 -11.00 -6.05 7.26
CA ARG A 139 -11.35 -5.36 8.51
C ARG A 139 -10.98 -3.88 8.44
N LEU A 140 -11.82 -3.04 9.06
CA LEU A 140 -11.58 -1.62 9.24
C LEU A 140 -11.35 -1.33 10.72
N ALA A 141 -10.24 -0.67 11.05
CA ALA A 141 -9.98 -0.11 12.35
C ALA A 141 -10.19 1.42 12.29
N TRP A 142 -11.16 1.92 13.03
CA TRP A 142 -11.50 3.32 13.05
C TRP A 142 -10.81 4.02 14.21
N ILE A 143 -10.07 5.08 13.92
CA ILE A 143 -9.28 5.80 14.91
C ILE A 143 -9.84 7.22 15.07
N ARG A 144 -10.08 7.60 16.32
CA ARG A 144 -10.42 8.98 16.72
C ARG A 144 -9.62 9.35 17.97
N GLU A 145 -9.00 10.52 17.94
CA GLU A 145 -8.21 11.05 19.08
C GLU A 145 -7.17 10.05 19.61
N GLY A 146 -6.50 9.31 18.69
CA GLY A 146 -5.47 8.33 19.05
C GLY A 146 -5.98 7.02 19.65
N ARG A 147 -7.30 6.75 19.59
CA ARG A 147 -7.93 5.53 20.10
C ARG A 147 -8.69 4.81 19.02
N ILE A 148 -8.66 3.48 19.02
CA ILE A 148 -9.52 2.65 18.20
C ILE A 148 -10.93 2.72 18.78
N VAL A 149 -11.88 3.28 18.02
CA VAL A 149 -13.28 3.43 18.41
C VAL A 149 -14.18 2.36 17.82
N ALA A 150 -13.73 1.68 16.76
CA ALA A 150 -14.33 0.46 16.23
C ALA A 150 -13.30 -0.35 15.47
N ASP A 151 -13.50 -1.67 15.40
CA ASP A 151 -12.71 -2.62 14.63
C ASP A 151 -13.58 -3.81 14.23
N GLY A 152 -13.65 -4.10 12.94
CA GLY A 152 -14.45 -5.20 12.41
C GLY A 152 -14.60 -5.18 10.90
N PRO A 153 -15.36 -6.12 10.34
CA PRO A 153 -15.66 -6.15 8.91
C PRO A 153 -16.32 -4.85 8.42
N PRO A 154 -16.11 -4.45 7.16
CA PRO A 154 -16.73 -3.23 6.62
C PRO A 154 -18.24 -3.17 6.82
N GLY A 155 -18.95 -4.31 6.62
CA GLY A 155 -20.41 -4.38 6.77
C GLY A 155 -20.94 -4.10 8.17
N GLU A 156 -20.10 -4.21 9.19
CA GLU A 156 -20.47 -3.96 10.59
C GLU A 156 -20.01 -2.58 11.08
N THR A 157 -18.94 -2.06 10.50
CA THR A 157 -18.27 -0.87 11.05
C THR A 157 -18.40 0.38 10.19
N LEU A 158 -18.62 0.24 8.87
CA LEU A 158 -18.84 1.37 7.97
C LEU A 158 -20.32 1.75 7.99
N THR A 159 -20.70 2.67 8.87
CA THR A 159 -22.07 3.15 9.04
C THR A 159 -22.15 4.68 8.97
N PRO A 160 -23.34 5.26 8.71
CA PRO A 160 -23.54 6.72 8.76
C PRO A 160 -23.11 7.33 10.11
N GLU A 161 -23.42 6.65 11.23
CA GLU A 161 -23.07 7.10 12.58
C GLU A 161 -21.54 7.10 12.77
N ARG A 162 -20.84 6.12 12.20
CA ARG A 162 -19.38 6.06 12.24
C ARG A 162 -18.73 7.17 11.43
N MET A 163 -19.31 7.49 10.26
CA MET A 163 -18.86 8.63 9.45
C MET A 163 -19.04 9.96 10.20
N ALA A 164 -20.14 10.13 10.91
CA ALA A 164 -20.35 11.31 11.75
C ALA A 164 -19.38 11.36 12.93
N ASP A 165 -19.18 10.24 13.61
CA ASP A 165 -18.33 10.15 14.81
C ASP A 165 -16.84 10.39 14.51
N VAL A 166 -16.31 9.82 13.41
CA VAL A 166 -14.87 9.86 13.10
C VAL A 166 -14.51 11.04 12.19
N TYR A 167 -15.33 11.33 11.19
CA TYR A 167 -15.03 12.38 10.20
C TYR A 167 -15.82 13.67 10.41
N GLY A 168 -16.84 13.68 11.29
CA GLY A 168 -17.71 14.85 11.52
C GLY A 168 -18.58 15.17 10.31
N VAL A 169 -18.99 14.16 9.53
CA VAL A 169 -19.79 14.35 8.32
C VAL A 169 -21.07 13.52 8.35
N GLN A 170 -22.15 14.11 7.83
CA GLN A 170 -23.36 13.36 7.50
C GLN A 170 -23.14 12.60 6.20
N ALA A 171 -23.36 11.30 6.20
CA ALA A 171 -23.14 10.46 5.02
C ALA A 171 -24.23 9.37 4.90
N ALA A 172 -24.63 9.08 3.67
CA ALA A 172 -25.34 7.85 3.34
C ALA A 172 -24.33 6.77 2.97
N VAL A 173 -24.44 5.61 3.62
CA VAL A 173 -23.61 4.44 3.33
C VAL A 173 -24.51 3.37 2.71
N ARG A 174 -24.13 2.87 1.54
CA ARG A 174 -24.87 1.82 0.82
C ARG A 174 -23.89 0.81 0.23
N ARG A 175 -24.30 -0.46 0.20
CA ARG A 175 -23.64 -1.49 -0.59
C ARG A 175 -24.39 -1.63 -1.91
N ILE A 176 -23.68 -1.51 -3.03
CA ILE A 176 -24.18 -1.69 -4.39
C ILE A 176 -23.37 -2.82 -5.00
N GLU A 177 -24.01 -3.98 -5.22
CA GLU A 177 -23.33 -5.22 -5.59
C GLU A 177 -22.23 -5.58 -4.56
N ASP A 178 -20.97 -5.58 -4.96
CA ASP A 178 -19.83 -5.85 -4.08
C ASP A 178 -19.10 -4.58 -3.62
N ASP A 179 -19.57 -3.40 -4.03
CA ASP A 179 -18.92 -2.13 -3.72
C ASP A 179 -19.64 -1.36 -2.61
N TRP A 180 -18.86 -0.57 -1.87
CA TRP A 180 -19.35 0.38 -0.89
C TRP A 180 -19.41 1.78 -1.49
N VAL A 181 -20.56 2.44 -1.32
CA VAL A 181 -20.76 3.83 -1.70
C VAL A 181 -21.00 4.66 -0.46
N VAL A 182 -20.19 5.70 -0.28
CA VAL A 182 -20.32 6.69 0.79
C VAL A 182 -20.60 8.05 0.15
N ALA A 183 -21.82 8.54 0.31
CA ALA A 183 -22.23 9.84 -0.19
C ALA A 183 -22.31 10.86 0.96
N VAL A 184 -21.33 11.76 1.02
CA VAL A 184 -21.27 12.83 2.03
C VAL A 184 -22.22 13.95 1.61
N SER A 185 -23.10 14.39 2.55
CA SER A 185 -24.09 15.44 2.31
C SER A 185 -23.79 16.76 3.03
N GLY A 186 -22.90 16.75 4.03
CA GLY A 186 -22.53 17.95 4.79
C GLY A 186 -21.82 17.62 6.10
N PRO A 187 -21.55 18.62 6.95
CA PRO A 187 -21.06 18.42 8.31
C PRO A 187 -22.12 17.72 9.18
N ALA A 188 -21.66 16.96 10.19
CA ALA A 188 -22.51 16.25 11.15
C ALA A 188 -23.09 17.21 12.21
#